data_784630dc2e3af791a5bb412283899412
#
_entry.id   784630dc2e3af791a5bb412283899412
#
_cell.length_a   1.000
_cell.length_b   1.000
_cell.length_c   1.000
_cell.angle_alpha   90.00
_cell.angle_beta   90.00
_cell.angle_gamma   90.00
#
_symmetry.space_group_name_H-M   'P 1'
#
loop_
_entity.id
_entity.type
_entity.pdbx_description
1 polymer ?
#
loop_
_entity_poly.entity_id
_entity_poly.type
_entity_poly.pdbx_seq_one_letter_code
_entity_poly.pdbx_strand_id
1 'polypeptide(L)'
;MGVPLRVVSYNIHSQRDDTAALAAVVRSAKPDVVIVQEGPRRFRWRQKSATLAESFGLVVAAGGLPALGNLLLTSLRVQVLDTRCQRFPLTPGRHLRGAAYADCRVAGARFTVAGSHLSTDPAERPAQAVEFKRGLDAATSPVLAGADLNEGPDGPAWATVSQGLTDAAVAADRADRLTYSCHEPRRRIDALFVDPRITVVDYDVVDTPQTRRASDHFPVLVDLLLPGTD
;
A
#
# COMPACT_ATOMS: atom_id res chain seq x y z
N MET A 1 13.59 6.65 21.49
CA MET A 1 13.88 5.41 20.67
C MET A 1 12.79 5.26 19.62
N GLY A 2 13.15 4.83 18.37
CA GLY A 2 12.15 4.60 17.31
C GLY A 2 11.24 3.41 17.61
N VAL A 3 9.99 3.49 17.14
CA VAL A 3 8.99 2.42 17.31
C VAL A 3 8.98 1.55 16.06
N PRO A 4 9.23 0.23 16.16
CA PRO A 4 9.26 -0.66 15.00
C PRO A 4 7.85 -0.86 14.43
N LEU A 5 7.77 -0.82 13.09
CA LEU A 5 6.56 -1.05 12.31
C LEU A 5 6.89 -1.87 11.07
N ARG A 6 6.19 -2.98 10.86
CA ARG A 6 6.31 -3.82 9.66
C ARG A 6 5.13 -3.61 8.73
N VAL A 7 5.41 -3.28 7.47
CA VAL A 7 4.41 -2.90 6.47
C VAL A 7 4.53 -3.78 5.25
N VAL A 8 3.38 -4.21 4.72
CA VAL A 8 3.28 -4.87 3.41
C VAL A 8 2.42 -4.01 2.49
N SER A 9 2.89 -3.72 1.27
CA SER A 9 2.06 -3.20 0.17
C SER A 9 1.88 -4.30 -0.86
N TYR A 10 0.63 -4.60 -1.24
CA TYR A 10 0.35 -5.75 -2.09
C TYR A 10 -0.89 -5.55 -2.97
N ASN A 11 -0.70 -5.54 -4.29
CA ASN A 11 -1.79 -5.74 -5.24
C ASN A 11 -2.16 -7.22 -5.25
N ILE A 12 -3.38 -7.56 -4.86
CA ILE A 12 -3.86 -8.94 -4.67
C ILE A 12 -4.67 -9.47 -5.87
N HIS A 13 -4.52 -8.86 -7.06
CA HIS A 13 -5.16 -9.25 -8.31
C HIS A 13 -6.66 -9.60 -8.15
N SER A 14 -7.38 -8.78 -7.39
CA SER A 14 -8.81 -8.99 -7.09
C SER A 14 -9.15 -10.38 -6.50
N GLN A 15 -8.20 -11.05 -5.86
CA GLN A 15 -8.31 -12.42 -5.33
C GLN A 15 -8.68 -13.46 -6.41
N ARG A 16 -8.17 -13.31 -7.63
CA ARG A 16 -8.44 -14.23 -8.75
C ARG A 16 -7.60 -15.49 -8.69
N ASP A 17 -6.48 -15.42 -7.96
CA ASP A 17 -5.49 -16.49 -7.86
C ASP A 17 -5.69 -17.34 -6.59
N ASP A 18 -4.69 -18.03 -6.12
CA ASP A 18 -4.73 -18.89 -4.94
C ASP A 18 -4.86 -18.06 -3.65
N THR A 19 -6.08 -17.94 -3.14
CA THR A 19 -6.37 -17.17 -1.91
C THR A 19 -5.76 -17.79 -0.65
N ALA A 20 -5.53 -19.10 -0.63
CA ALA A 20 -4.86 -19.76 0.50
C ALA A 20 -3.37 -19.41 0.51
N ALA A 21 -2.72 -19.40 -0.68
CA ALA A 21 -1.36 -18.93 -0.84
C ALA A 21 -1.23 -17.45 -0.46
N LEU A 22 -2.17 -16.61 -0.90
CA LEU A 22 -2.22 -15.19 -0.55
C LEU A 22 -2.25 -14.99 0.98
N ALA A 23 -3.14 -15.69 1.67
CA ALA A 23 -3.23 -15.62 3.13
C ALA A 23 -1.96 -16.12 3.82
N ALA A 24 -1.35 -17.19 3.31
CA ALA A 24 -0.10 -17.73 3.86
C ALA A 24 1.07 -16.74 3.71
N VAL A 25 1.19 -16.09 2.53
CA VAL A 25 2.20 -15.06 2.26
C VAL A 25 2.10 -13.91 3.25
N VAL A 26 0.90 -13.33 3.41
CA VAL A 26 0.72 -12.18 4.30
C VAL A 26 0.96 -12.58 5.76
N ARG A 27 0.44 -13.74 6.22
CA ARG A 27 0.66 -14.21 7.60
C ARG A 27 2.13 -14.47 7.90
N SER A 28 2.88 -15.03 6.95
CA SER A 28 4.31 -15.31 7.16
C SER A 28 5.13 -14.04 7.34
N ALA A 29 4.73 -12.94 6.71
CA ALA A 29 5.35 -11.63 6.86
C ALA A 29 5.10 -10.99 8.24
N LYS A 30 4.06 -11.42 8.98
CA LYS A 30 3.65 -10.87 10.29
C LYS A 30 3.56 -9.34 10.29
N PRO A 31 2.82 -8.72 9.36
CA PRO A 31 2.80 -7.26 9.24
C PRO A 31 1.98 -6.60 10.36
N ASP A 32 2.36 -5.38 10.71
CA ASP A 32 1.52 -4.48 11.51
C ASP A 32 0.48 -3.76 10.66
N VAL A 33 0.84 -3.48 9.39
CA VAL A 33 -0.02 -2.79 8.41
C VAL A 33 0.08 -3.51 7.07
N VAL A 34 -1.07 -3.72 6.42
CA VAL A 34 -1.13 -4.15 5.01
C VAL A 34 -1.89 -3.12 4.19
N ILE A 35 -1.26 -2.64 3.14
CA ILE A 35 -1.83 -1.74 2.14
C ILE A 35 -2.18 -2.58 0.92
N VAL A 36 -3.48 -2.81 0.71
CA VAL A 36 -3.98 -3.70 -0.34
C VAL A 36 -4.45 -2.86 -1.53
N GLN A 37 -4.00 -3.20 -2.73
CA GLN A 37 -4.61 -2.77 -3.98
C GLN A 37 -5.45 -3.91 -4.55
N GLU A 38 -6.46 -3.57 -5.34
CA GLU A 38 -7.46 -4.49 -5.89
C GLU A 38 -8.25 -5.31 -4.85
N GLY A 39 -8.42 -4.77 -3.65
CA GLY A 39 -9.26 -5.35 -2.62
C GLY A 39 -10.75 -5.36 -2.97
N PRO A 40 -11.60 -6.01 -2.15
CA PRO A 40 -13.03 -6.12 -2.40
C PRO A 40 -13.73 -4.76 -2.53
N ARG A 41 -14.42 -4.52 -3.67
CA ARG A 41 -15.11 -3.24 -3.96
C ARG A 41 -16.49 -3.39 -4.60
N ARG A 42 -17.02 -4.62 -4.69
CA ARG A 42 -18.32 -4.92 -5.31
C ARG A 42 -19.32 -5.42 -4.26
N PHE A 43 -20.42 -6.02 -4.69
CA PHE A 43 -21.45 -6.56 -3.80
C PHE A 43 -20.87 -7.29 -2.57
N ARG A 44 -21.40 -6.98 -1.37
CA ARG A 44 -20.96 -7.48 -0.05
C ARG A 44 -19.47 -7.15 0.26
N TRP A 45 -18.95 -6.05 -0.23
CA TRP A 45 -17.54 -5.69 -0.08
C TRP A 45 -17.09 -5.62 1.39
N ARG A 46 -17.95 -5.14 2.31
CA ARG A 46 -17.59 -5.08 3.74
C ARG A 46 -17.31 -6.45 4.31
N GLN A 47 -18.21 -7.41 4.04
CA GLN A 47 -18.05 -8.79 4.48
C GLN A 47 -16.81 -9.43 3.83
N LYS A 48 -16.63 -9.25 2.53
CA LYS A 48 -15.45 -9.77 1.82
C LYS A 48 -14.14 -9.17 2.34
N SER A 49 -14.13 -7.86 2.67
CA SER A 49 -12.96 -7.21 3.27
C SER A 49 -12.68 -7.75 4.67
N ALA A 50 -13.72 -7.99 5.48
CA ALA A 50 -13.56 -8.59 6.80
C ALA A 50 -13.02 -10.03 6.71
N THR A 51 -13.57 -10.86 5.81
CA THR A 51 -13.07 -12.23 5.58
C THR A 51 -11.61 -12.23 5.09
N LEU A 52 -11.25 -11.29 4.20
CA LEU A 52 -9.87 -11.13 3.75
C LEU A 52 -8.94 -10.75 4.93
N ALA A 53 -9.33 -9.76 5.73
CA ALA A 53 -8.56 -9.33 6.89
C ALA A 53 -8.39 -10.47 7.90
N GLU A 54 -9.45 -11.20 8.21
CA GLU A 54 -9.43 -12.38 9.07
C GLU A 54 -8.48 -13.46 8.55
N SER A 55 -8.50 -13.74 7.23
CA SER A 55 -7.59 -14.71 6.61
C SER A 55 -6.12 -14.32 6.76
N PHE A 56 -5.82 -13.04 6.92
CA PHE A 56 -4.48 -12.50 7.17
C PHE A 56 -4.14 -12.42 8.68
N GLY A 57 -5.12 -12.61 9.57
CA GLY A 57 -4.97 -12.37 11.01
C GLY A 57 -4.95 -10.89 11.39
N LEU A 58 -5.64 -10.05 10.58
CA LEU A 58 -5.69 -8.60 10.70
C LEU A 58 -7.14 -8.11 10.80
N VAL A 59 -7.30 -6.80 11.02
CA VAL A 59 -8.58 -6.10 11.02
C VAL A 59 -8.63 -5.03 9.95
N VAL A 60 -9.84 -4.70 9.47
CA VAL A 60 -10.03 -3.62 8.50
C VAL A 60 -9.89 -2.27 9.21
N ALA A 61 -8.94 -1.45 8.74
CA ALA A 61 -8.77 -0.07 9.19
C ALA A 61 -9.58 0.90 8.32
N ALA A 62 -9.39 0.89 7.00
CA ALA A 62 -10.05 1.84 6.09
C ALA A 62 -10.16 1.26 4.67
N GLY A 63 -10.98 1.86 3.82
CA GLY A 63 -10.99 1.59 2.38
C GLY A 63 -12.13 0.69 1.89
N GLY A 64 -11.84 -0.18 0.92
CA GLY A 64 -12.80 -1.00 0.19
C GLY A 64 -13.53 -0.22 -0.91
N LEU A 65 -14.85 -0.37 -1.06
CA LEU A 65 -15.62 0.35 -2.10
C LEU A 65 -15.46 1.88 -2.05
N PRO A 66 -15.45 2.56 -0.88
CA PRO A 66 -15.27 4.02 -0.83
C PRO A 66 -13.94 4.49 -1.44
N ALA A 67 -12.88 3.67 -1.34
CA ALA A 67 -11.55 3.93 -1.90
C ALA A 67 -11.28 3.10 -3.17
N LEU A 68 -12.33 2.57 -3.81
CA LEU A 68 -12.29 1.88 -5.11
C LEU A 68 -11.38 0.65 -5.16
N GLY A 69 -11.31 -0.08 -4.03
CA GLY A 69 -10.55 -1.33 -3.89
C GLY A 69 -9.20 -1.15 -3.21
N ASN A 70 -8.82 0.08 -2.84
CA ASN A 70 -7.72 0.26 -1.91
C ASN A 70 -8.23 -0.03 -0.49
N LEU A 71 -7.51 -0.88 0.24
CA LEU A 71 -7.93 -1.34 1.56
C LEU A 71 -6.72 -1.31 2.50
N LEU A 72 -6.91 -0.76 3.69
CA LEU A 72 -5.91 -0.72 4.74
C LEU A 72 -6.31 -1.70 5.83
N LEU A 73 -5.39 -2.60 6.16
CA LEU A 73 -5.56 -3.59 7.23
C LEU A 73 -4.48 -3.37 8.28
N THR A 74 -4.81 -3.64 9.54
CA THR A 74 -3.86 -3.47 10.65
C THR A 74 -3.90 -4.66 11.61
N SER A 75 -2.77 -4.90 12.28
CA SER A 75 -2.73 -5.75 13.48
C SER A 75 -3.38 -5.03 14.66
N LEU A 76 -3.70 -5.77 15.71
CA LEU A 76 -4.25 -5.18 16.94
C LEU A 76 -3.24 -4.31 17.72
N ARG A 77 -1.94 -4.31 17.34
CA ARG A 77 -0.95 -3.38 17.87
C ARG A 77 -1.18 -1.94 17.43
N VAL A 78 -1.83 -1.76 16.26
CA VAL A 78 -2.06 -0.44 15.66
C VAL A 78 -3.45 0.05 16.01
N GLN A 79 -3.52 1.18 16.70
CA GLN A 79 -4.76 1.89 16.97
C GLN A 79 -5.08 2.80 15.79
N VAL A 80 -6.25 2.63 15.19
CA VAL A 80 -6.79 3.55 14.17
C VAL A 80 -7.49 4.70 14.89
N LEU A 81 -7.10 5.94 14.58
CA LEU A 81 -7.62 7.15 15.21
C LEU A 81 -8.68 7.82 14.33
N ASP A 82 -8.40 7.93 13.03
CA ASP A 82 -9.31 8.49 12.03
C ASP A 82 -9.09 7.83 10.66
N THR A 83 -10.10 7.92 9.79
CA THR A 83 -10.04 7.32 8.44
C THR A 83 -10.67 8.21 7.40
N ARG A 84 -10.08 8.23 6.21
CA ARG A 84 -10.57 8.98 5.07
C ARG A 84 -10.44 8.16 3.79
N CYS A 85 -11.43 8.27 2.91
CA CYS A 85 -11.39 7.72 1.55
C CYS A 85 -11.57 8.85 0.53
N GLN A 86 -10.77 8.82 -0.53
CA GLN A 86 -10.81 9.79 -1.60
C GLN A 86 -11.11 9.07 -2.91
N ARG A 87 -12.00 9.64 -3.73
CA ARG A 87 -12.19 9.23 -5.12
C ARG A 87 -11.56 10.29 -6.01
N PHE A 88 -10.78 9.85 -6.96
CA PHE A 88 -10.21 10.75 -7.97
C PHE A 88 -11.25 11.12 -9.00
N PRO A 89 -11.10 12.27 -9.70
CA PRO A 89 -12.00 12.65 -10.78
C PRO A 89 -12.17 11.55 -11.81
N LEU A 90 -13.41 11.34 -12.26
CA LEU A 90 -13.72 10.33 -13.26
C LEU A 90 -13.37 10.83 -14.66
N THR A 91 -12.58 10.05 -15.39
CA THR A 91 -12.48 10.16 -16.84
C THR A 91 -13.55 9.27 -17.48
N PRO A 92 -14.49 9.80 -18.28
CA PRO A 92 -15.53 9.00 -18.92
C PRO A 92 -14.94 7.82 -19.72
N GLY A 93 -15.53 6.63 -19.54
CA GLY A 93 -15.05 5.40 -20.19
C GLY A 93 -13.84 4.73 -19.53
N ARG A 94 -13.32 5.27 -18.43
CA ARG A 94 -12.18 4.73 -17.68
C ARG A 94 -12.59 4.17 -16.32
N HIS A 95 -11.67 3.44 -15.70
CA HIS A 95 -11.89 2.91 -14.36
C HIS A 95 -11.73 3.99 -13.29
N LEU A 96 -12.71 4.09 -12.39
CA LEU A 96 -12.57 4.92 -11.18
C LEU A 96 -11.37 4.49 -10.33
N ARG A 97 -10.59 5.48 -9.91
CA ARG A 97 -9.45 5.32 -8.99
C ARG A 97 -9.65 6.19 -7.74
N GLY A 98 -8.88 5.90 -6.71
CA GLY A 98 -8.98 6.61 -5.44
C GLY A 98 -7.92 6.17 -4.47
N ALA A 99 -8.02 6.63 -3.23
CA ALA A 99 -7.10 6.31 -2.16
C ALA A 99 -7.82 6.10 -0.82
N ALA A 100 -7.22 5.29 0.04
CA ALA A 100 -7.59 5.12 1.44
C ALA A 100 -6.51 5.72 2.33
N TYR A 101 -6.90 6.34 3.44
CA TYR A 101 -6.01 6.91 4.44
C TYR A 101 -6.50 6.52 5.83
N ALA A 102 -5.56 6.29 6.76
CA ALA A 102 -5.85 6.09 8.17
C ALA A 102 -4.79 6.77 9.02
N ASP A 103 -5.22 7.60 9.96
CA ASP A 103 -4.37 8.13 11.01
C ASP A 103 -4.29 7.10 12.12
N CYS A 104 -3.08 6.71 12.47
CA CYS A 104 -2.80 5.59 13.32
C CYS A 104 -1.84 5.95 14.47
N ARG A 105 -1.83 5.07 15.47
CA ARG A 105 -0.88 5.13 16.57
C ARG A 105 -0.41 3.72 16.95
N VAL A 106 0.89 3.55 17.19
CA VAL A 106 1.48 2.33 17.73
C VAL A 106 2.50 2.68 18.80
N ALA A 107 2.38 2.10 19.97
CA ALA A 107 3.28 2.37 21.12
C ALA A 107 3.55 3.88 21.35
N GLY A 108 2.53 4.73 21.21
CA GLY A 108 2.62 6.18 21.35
C GLY A 108 2.94 6.92 20.04
N ALA A 109 3.72 6.36 19.11
CA ALA A 109 4.08 7.01 17.86
C ALA A 109 2.87 7.15 16.92
N ARG A 110 2.67 8.36 16.39
CA ARG A 110 1.61 8.68 15.43
C ARG A 110 2.15 8.62 14.01
N PHE A 111 1.33 8.12 13.07
CA PHE A 111 1.63 8.08 11.64
C PHE A 111 0.34 8.04 10.83
N THR A 112 0.41 8.46 9.57
CA THR A 112 -0.67 8.30 8.60
C THR A 112 -0.28 7.24 7.59
N VAL A 113 -1.11 6.21 7.42
CA VAL A 113 -0.95 5.23 6.35
C VAL A 113 -1.89 5.56 5.19
N ALA A 114 -1.38 5.47 3.96
CA ALA A 114 -2.14 5.72 2.75
C ALA A 114 -1.95 4.59 1.73
N GLY A 115 -3.00 4.30 0.97
CA GLY A 115 -2.97 3.30 -0.10
C GLY A 115 -3.69 3.79 -1.36
N SER A 116 -3.07 3.60 -2.53
CA SER A 116 -3.65 3.95 -3.82
C SER A 116 -3.29 2.94 -4.90
N HIS A 117 -4.08 2.95 -5.98
CA HIS A 117 -3.82 2.22 -7.21
C HIS A 117 -4.18 3.14 -8.38
N LEU A 118 -3.17 3.61 -9.12
CA LEU A 118 -3.34 4.53 -10.23
C LEU A 118 -3.77 3.80 -11.51
N SER A 119 -4.18 4.55 -12.52
CA SER A 119 -4.65 3.99 -13.79
C SER A 119 -3.52 3.27 -14.56
N THR A 120 -3.89 2.23 -15.28
CA THR A 120 -3.03 1.62 -16.31
C THR A 120 -2.84 2.54 -17.52
N ASP A 121 -3.73 3.53 -17.72
CA ASP A 121 -3.61 4.52 -18.78
C ASP A 121 -2.62 5.62 -18.41
N PRO A 122 -1.53 5.79 -19.17
CA PRO A 122 -0.52 6.81 -18.88
C PRO A 122 -1.05 8.25 -18.95
N ALA A 123 -2.13 8.50 -19.68
CA ALA A 123 -2.71 9.84 -19.77
C ALA A 123 -3.46 10.27 -18.49
N GLU A 124 -3.95 9.31 -17.69
CA GLU A 124 -4.68 9.60 -16.45
C GLU A 124 -3.77 9.71 -15.23
N ARG A 125 -2.65 8.96 -15.21
CA ARG A 125 -1.80 8.83 -14.04
C ARG A 125 -1.31 10.16 -13.45
N PRO A 126 -0.83 11.15 -14.24
CA PRO A 126 -0.34 12.41 -13.68
C PRO A 126 -1.40 13.14 -12.84
N ALA A 127 -2.63 13.24 -13.34
CA ALA A 127 -3.72 13.91 -12.62
C ALA A 127 -4.10 13.13 -11.34
N GLN A 128 -4.12 11.79 -11.41
CA GLN A 128 -4.41 10.94 -10.25
C GLN A 128 -3.28 11.00 -9.21
N ALA A 129 -2.01 11.10 -9.66
CA ALA A 129 -0.85 11.28 -8.77
C ALA A 129 -0.94 12.60 -7.99
N VAL A 130 -1.34 13.70 -8.64
CA VAL A 130 -1.58 14.99 -7.99
C VAL A 130 -2.67 14.89 -6.93
N GLU A 131 -3.78 14.21 -7.23
CA GLU A 131 -4.86 14.00 -6.26
C GLU A 131 -4.39 13.15 -5.06
N PHE A 132 -3.64 12.07 -5.31
CA PHE A 132 -3.08 11.26 -4.25
C PHE A 132 -2.10 12.06 -3.39
N LYS A 133 -1.16 12.76 -4.03
CA LYS A 133 -0.18 13.62 -3.34
C LYS A 133 -0.84 14.68 -2.47
N ARG A 134 -1.88 15.36 -2.96
CA ARG A 134 -2.68 16.32 -2.17
C ARG A 134 -3.24 15.66 -0.90
N GLY A 135 -3.70 14.41 -1.02
CA GLY A 135 -4.18 13.65 0.13
C GLY A 135 -3.07 13.31 1.13
N LEU A 136 -1.84 13.03 0.66
CA LEU A 136 -0.68 12.80 1.53
C LEU A 136 -0.24 14.09 2.23
N ASP A 137 -0.22 15.21 1.51
CA ASP A 137 0.19 16.53 2.05
C ASP A 137 -0.78 17.07 3.11
N ALA A 138 -2.01 16.60 3.12
CA ALA A 138 -3.00 16.97 4.14
C ALA A 138 -2.78 16.23 5.48
N ALA A 139 -1.87 15.25 5.54
CA ALA A 139 -1.56 14.53 6.78
C ALA A 139 -0.76 15.40 7.75
N THR A 140 -1.10 15.30 9.03
CA THR A 140 -0.41 16.05 10.12
C THR A 140 0.63 15.21 10.85
N SER A 141 0.65 13.91 10.61
CA SER A 141 1.60 12.93 11.15
C SER A 141 2.55 12.42 10.05
N PRO A 142 3.70 11.83 10.39
CA PRO A 142 4.57 11.19 9.41
C PRO A 142 3.81 10.20 8.54
N VAL A 143 3.97 10.30 7.21
CA VAL A 143 3.22 9.51 6.22
C VAL A 143 4.00 8.27 5.83
N LEU A 144 3.29 7.15 5.66
CA LEU A 144 3.74 6.02 4.86
C LEU A 144 2.68 5.73 3.78
N ALA A 145 3.10 5.65 2.53
CA ALA A 145 2.22 5.51 1.38
C ALA A 145 2.64 4.33 0.50
N GLY A 146 1.78 3.32 0.40
CA GLY A 146 1.95 2.19 -0.50
C GLY A 146 1.05 2.34 -1.73
N ALA A 147 1.59 2.13 -2.92
CA ALA A 147 0.80 2.27 -4.14
C ALA A 147 1.28 1.36 -5.26
N ASP A 148 0.34 0.83 -6.03
CA ASP A 148 0.57 0.40 -7.40
C ASP A 148 0.40 1.63 -8.31
N LEU A 149 1.52 2.15 -8.80
CA LEU A 149 1.53 3.34 -9.65
C LEU A 149 1.31 3.03 -11.13
N ASN A 150 1.32 1.74 -11.52
CA ASN A 150 1.28 1.28 -12.91
C ASN A 150 2.38 1.91 -13.80
N GLU A 151 3.41 2.46 -13.16
CA GLU A 151 4.49 3.21 -13.77
C GLU A 151 5.77 3.00 -12.96
N GLY A 152 6.92 3.02 -13.61
CA GLY A 152 8.21 2.87 -12.96
C GLY A 152 8.76 4.19 -12.39
N PRO A 153 9.94 4.14 -11.70
CA PRO A 153 10.54 5.28 -11.03
C PRO A 153 10.84 6.49 -11.93
N ASP A 154 11.03 6.28 -13.23
CA ASP A 154 11.32 7.35 -14.20
C ASP A 154 10.06 8.08 -14.69
N GLY A 155 8.89 7.67 -14.24
CA GLY A 155 7.62 8.22 -14.70
C GLY A 155 7.15 9.45 -13.91
N PRO A 156 6.34 10.32 -14.55
CA PRO A 156 5.89 11.58 -13.95
C PRO A 156 4.96 11.38 -12.72
N ALA A 157 4.16 10.32 -12.70
CA ALA A 157 3.31 10.04 -11.55
C ALA A 157 4.15 9.61 -10.34
N TRP A 158 5.19 8.79 -10.58
CA TRP A 158 6.15 8.42 -9.53
C TRP A 158 6.84 9.66 -8.93
N ALA A 159 7.40 10.53 -9.79
CA ALA A 159 8.04 11.76 -9.37
C ALA A 159 7.10 12.67 -8.55
N THR A 160 5.82 12.74 -8.95
CA THR A 160 4.81 13.54 -8.23
C THR A 160 4.53 12.97 -6.84
N VAL A 161 4.28 11.66 -6.73
CA VAL A 161 3.91 11.02 -5.45
C VAL A 161 5.09 11.01 -4.48
N SER A 162 6.32 10.79 -4.98
CA SER A 162 7.53 10.74 -4.15
C SER A 162 8.01 12.11 -3.67
N GLN A 163 7.48 13.21 -4.17
CA GLN A 163 7.93 14.55 -3.79
C GLN A 163 7.85 14.76 -2.26
N GLY A 164 9.00 15.05 -1.64
CA GLY A 164 9.12 15.25 -0.19
C GLY A 164 9.03 13.97 0.63
N LEU A 165 9.00 12.80 -0.02
CA LEU A 165 9.01 11.48 0.61
C LEU A 165 10.26 10.70 0.20
N THR A 166 10.63 9.73 1.00
CA THR A 166 11.72 8.79 0.73
C THR A 166 11.15 7.52 0.10
N ASP A 167 11.66 7.10 -1.04
CA ASP A 167 11.40 5.77 -1.62
C ASP A 167 12.10 4.71 -0.76
N ALA A 168 11.33 3.82 -0.16
CA ALA A 168 11.85 2.82 0.76
C ALA A 168 12.84 1.85 0.10
N ALA A 169 12.64 1.52 -1.18
CA ALA A 169 13.57 0.67 -1.93
C ALA A 169 14.92 1.35 -2.15
N VAL A 170 14.91 2.64 -2.46
CA VAL A 170 16.13 3.43 -2.63
C VAL A 170 16.87 3.58 -1.30
N ALA A 171 16.15 3.89 -0.22
CA ALA A 171 16.74 4.03 1.12
C ALA A 171 17.39 2.74 1.64
N ALA A 172 16.89 1.58 1.22
CA ALA A 172 17.41 0.26 1.60
C ALA A 172 18.45 -0.31 0.60
N ASP A 173 18.81 0.44 -0.44
CA ASP A 173 19.69 -0.04 -1.54
C ASP A 173 19.11 -1.29 -2.24
N ARG A 174 17.82 -1.25 -2.55
CA ARG A 174 17.02 -2.32 -3.19
C ARG A 174 16.19 -1.83 -4.37
N ALA A 175 16.58 -0.71 -5.00
CA ALA A 175 15.83 -0.10 -6.10
C ALA A 175 15.74 -0.97 -7.35
N ASP A 176 16.60 -1.97 -7.48
CA ASP A 176 16.63 -2.97 -8.55
C ASP A 176 15.58 -4.09 -8.42
N ARG A 177 14.92 -4.19 -7.24
CA ARG A 177 13.90 -5.24 -7.00
C ARG A 177 12.64 -4.95 -7.79
N LEU A 178 12.26 -5.90 -8.65
CA LEU A 178 11.10 -5.79 -9.55
C LEU A 178 9.85 -6.38 -8.88
N THR A 179 8.69 -5.73 -9.09
CA THR A 179 7.44 -6.10 -8.42
C THR A 179 6.39 -6.70 -9.35
N TYR A 180 6.53 -6.55 -10.68
CA TYR A 180 5.55 -6.98 -11.69
C TYR A 180 6.22 -7.47 -12.99
N SER A 181 5.71 -8.51 -13.69
CA SER A 181 4.76 -9.49 -13.18
C SER A 181 5.51 -10.60 -12.44
N CYS A 182 4.85 -11.30 -11.51
CA CYS A 182 5.47 -12.40 -10.77
C CYS A 182 5.90 -13.59 -11.64
N HIS A 183 5.34 -13.74 -12.86
CA HIS A 183 5.74 -14.78 -13.79
C HIS A 183 7.02 -14.43 -14.54
N GLU A 184 7.17 -13.17 -14.94
CA GLU A 184 8.34 -12.63 -15.63
C GLU A 184 8.59 -11.20 -15.15
N PRO A 185 9.32 -11.02 -14.03
CA PRO A 185 9.53 -9.70 -13.46
C PRO A 185 10.32 -8.79 -14.40
N ARG A 186 9.74 -7.65 -14.76
CA ARG A 186 10.35 -6.69 -15.69
C ARG A 186 10.22 -5.23 -15.21
N ARG A 187 9.36 -4.96 -14.23
CA ARG A 187 9.05 -3.60 -13.80
C ARG A 187 8.93 -3.51 -12.29
N ARG A 188 9.36 -2.41 -11.73
CA ARG A 188 9.02 -1.97 -10.38
C ARG A 188 7.94 -0.90 -10.50
N ILE A 189 6.68 -1.28 -10.27
CA ILE A 189 5.51 -0.40 -10.37
C ILE A 189 4.78 -0.25 -9.04
N ASP A 190 5.11 -1.10 -8.09
CA ASP A 190 4.63 -1.00 -6.71
C ASP A 190 5.70 -0.29 -5.87
N ALA A 191 5.28 0.69 -5.09
CA ALA A 191 6.15 1.51 -4.27
C ALA A 191 5.66 1.60 -2.84
N LEU A 192 6.59 1.83 -1.92
CA LEU A 192 6.31 2.30 -0.57
C LEU A 192 7.18 3.54 -0.32
N PHE A 193 6.52 4.67 -0.12
CA PHE A 193 7.15 5.95 0.22
C PHE A 193 6.92 6.28 1.68
N VAL A 194 7.91 6.86 2.32
CA VAL A 194 7.84 7.24 3.73
C VAL A 194 8.27 8.68 3.95
N ASP A 195 7.68 9.33 4.94
CA ASP A 195 8.14 10.63 5.43
C ASP A 195 9.64 10.52 5.83
N PRO A 196 10.49 11.51 5.53
CA PRO A 196 11.91 11.48 5.86
C PRO A 196 12.23 11.30 7.36
N ARG A 197 11.25 11.53 8.26
CA ARG A 197 11.37 11.28 9.69
C ARG A 197 11.26 9.78 10.06
N ILE A 198 10.77 8.95 9.15
CA ILE A 198 10.65 7.50 9.31
C ILE A 198 11.92 6.85 8.79
N THR A 199 12.59 6.05 9.61
CA THR A 199 13.76 5.31 9.18
C THR A 199 13.37 4.00 8.50
N VAL A 200 13.85 3.76 7.28
CA VAL A 200 13.75 2.46 6.62
C VAL A 200 14.87 1.57 7.17
N VAL A 201 14.50 0.44 7.75
CA VAL A 201 15.44 -0.55 8.34
C VAL A 201 15.76 -1.64 7.34
N ASP A 202 14.73 -2.15 6.63
CA ASP A 202 14.88 -3.18 5.62
C ASP A 202 13.76 -3.06 4.57
N TYR A 203 14.01 -3.56 3.37
CA TYR A 203 13.07 -3.62 2.25
C TYR A 203 13.26 -4.92 1.48
N ASP A 204 12.20 -5.62 1.21
CA ASP A 204 12.22 -6.80 0.34
C ASP A 204 11.02 -6.84 -0.60
N VAL A 205 11.22 -7.42 -1.78
CA VAL A 205 10.18 -7.88 -2.69
C VAL A 205 10.12 -9.39 -2.55
N VAL A 206 9.07 -9.90 -1.92
CA VAL A 206 8.99 -11.30 -1.50
C VAL A 206 8.68 -12.19 -2.70
N ASP A 207 9.72 -12.80 -3.27
CA ASP A 207 9.62 -13.76 -4.38
C ASP A 207 9.77 -15.20 -3.87
N THR A 208 8.65 -15.91 -3.79
CA THR A 208 8.57 -17.31 -3.36
C THR A 208 7.60 -18.08 -4.26
N PRO A 209 7.65 -19.42 -4.27
CA PRO A 209 6.63 -20.20 -4.97
C PRO A 209 5.19 -19.89 -4.54
N GLN A 210 4.98 -19.48 -3.29
CA GLN A 210 3.67 -19.08 -2.78
C GLN A 210 3.23 -17.73 -3.35
N THR A 211 4.12 -16.71 -3.38
CA THR A 211 3.78 -15.39 -3.91
C THR A 211 3.42 -15.45 -5.39
N ARG A 212 4.11 -16.31 -6.17
CA ARG A 212 3.84 -16.53 -7.60
C ARG A 212 2.48 -17.20 -7.88
N ARG A 213 1.85 -17.84 -6.88
CA ARG A 213 0.49 -18.38 -6.99
C ARG A 213 -0.57 -17.44 -6.41
N ALA A 214 -0.16 -16.49 -5.60
CA ALA A 214 -1.05 -15.65 -4.80
C ALA A 214 -1.56 -14.42 -5.57
N SER A 215 -0.75 -13.88 -6.49
CA SER A 215 -1.07 -12.69 -7.28
C SER A 215 -0.15 -12.62 -8.50
N ASP A 216 -0.45 -11.75 -9.46
CA ASP A 216 0.43 -11.36 -10.57
C ASP A 216 1.46 -10.29 -10.17
N HIS A 217 1.36 -9.70 -8.96
CA HIS A 217 2.36 -8.84 -8.34
C HIS A 217 3.10 -9.56 -7.22
N PHE A 218 4.30 -9.09 -6.90
CA PHE A 218 4.98 -9.46 -5.66
C PHE A 218 4.64 -8.49 -4.52
N PRO A 219 4.49 -8.96 -3.27
CA PRO A 219 4.34 -8.07 -2.15
C PRO A 219 5.66 -7.34 -1.82
N VAL A 220 5.54 -6.06 -1.55
CA VAL A 220 6.61 -5.22 -1.00
C VAL A 220 6.52 -5.27 0.52
N LEU A 221 7.57 -5.75 1.18
CA LEU A 221 7.71 -5.84 2.63
C LEU A 221 8.75 -4.83 3.10
N VAL A 222 8.40 -4.02 4.11
CA VAL A 222 9.30 -2.99 4.63
C VAL A 222 9.27 -2.99 6.16
N ASP A 223 10.44 -2.99 6.77
CA ASP A 223 10.64 -2.76 8.19
C ASP A 223 11.04 -1.30 8.43
N LEU A 224 10.31 -0.63 9.31
CA LEU A 224 10.42 0.79 9.59
C LEU A 224 10.66 1.06 11.08
N LEU A 225 11.30 2.19 11.38
CA LEU A 225 11.28 2.80 12.71
C LEU A 225 10.55 4.15 12.63
N LEU A 226 9.40 4.25 13.28
CA LEU A 226 8.69 5.50 13.45
C LEU A 226 9.43 6.38 14.46
N PRO A 227 9.40 7.73 14.30
CA PRO A 227 9.93 8.62 15.31
C PRO A 227 9.23 8.38 16.65
N GLY A 228 10.03 8.26 17.72
CA GLY A 228 9.50 8.14 19.07
C GLY A 228 8.75 9.41 19.47
N THR A 229 7.80 9.30 20.41
CA THR A 229 7.28 10.45 21.13
C THR A 229 8.33 10.90 22.15
N ASP A 230 8.79 12.14 22.04
CA ASP A 230 9.53 12.81 23.09
C ASP A 230 8.67 12.99 24.34
#